data_2bc30a8f2097764bb260261af600b5c8
#
_entry.id   2bc30a8f2097764bb260261af600b5c8
#
_cell.length_a   1.000
_cell.length_b   1.000
_cell.length_c   1.000
_cell.angle_alpha   90.00
_cell.angle_beta   90.00
_cell.angle_gamma   90.00
#
_symmetry.space_group_name_H-M   'P 1'
#
loop_
_entity.id
_entity.type
_entity.pdbx_description
1 polymer ?
#
loop_
_entity_poly.entity_id
_entity_poly.type
_entity_poly.pdbx_seq_one_letter_code
_entity_poly.pdbx_strand_id
1 'polypeptide(L)'
;MKLLALMLSCLATVAFAQTKVEDARALSSSRAVAGAASASLGTLQKLAAGENYRALGFESAAEVRGAALDEPLAVYMVRLDDLKAYHAGSDPSSLLRPLDKVVFPVSVDKRVRSSITLEDRGGKWQATSFGAPALTQRLSEARDRAVAAHRVPPGGSFVVHVAALNAYFLGYREGSRLMLTAITDDGELKTKAGATEPASEVFVTLAEAAQRYNGLPR
;
A
#
# COMPACT_ATOMS: atom_id res chain seq x y z
N MET A 1 -7.37 26.22 -35.28
CA MET A 1 -6.71 24.91 -35.18
C MET A 1 -5.78 24.72 -33.95
N LYS A 2 -5.58 25.70 -33.05
CA LYS A 2 -4.68 25.56 -31.88
C LYS A 2 -5.38 25.07 -30.58
N LEU A 3 -6.73 25.11 -30.50
CA LEU A 3 -7.46 24.65 -29.31
C LEU A 3 -7.67 23.12 -29.23
N LEU A 4 -7.60 22.42 -30.36
CA LEU A 4 -7.83 20.96 -30.39
C LEU A 4 -6.63 20.15 -29.86
N ALA A 5 -5.41 20.70 -29.95
CA ALA A 5 -4.18 20.04 -29.49
C ALA A 5 -4.06 20.01 -27.94
N LEU A 6 -4.65 20.99 -27.24
CA LEU A 6 -4.58 21.07 -25.77
C LEU A 6 -5.50 20.06 -25.07
N MET A 7 -6.63 19.73 -25.68
CA MET A 7 -7.59 18.74 -25.14
C MET A 7 -7.08 17.29 -25.26
N LEU A 8 -6.26 16.99 -26.27
CA LEU A 8 -5.73 15.64 -26.49
C LEU A 8 -4.62 15.28 -25.49
N SER A 9 -3.88 16.27 -24.99
CA SER A 9 -2.80 16.06 -24.00
C SER A 9 -3.33 15.68 -22.62
N CYS A 10 -4.49 16.20 -22.18
CA CYS A 10 -5.08 15.83 -20.88
C CYS A 10 -5.67 14.41 -20.85
N LEU A 11 -6.19 13.92 -21.99
CA LEU A 11 -6.75 12.56 -22.05
C LEU A 11 -5.70 11.46 -22.00
N ALA A 12 -4.50 11.72 -22.54
CA ALA A 12 -3.42 10.73 -22.54
C ALA A 12 -2.81 10.50 -21.14
N THR A 13 -2.71 11.54 -20.31
CA THR A 13 -2.13 11.44 -18.95
C THR A 13 -3.04 10.67 -17.99
N VAL A 14 -4.36 10.84 -18.11
CA VAL A 14 -5.32 10.10 -17.28
C VAL A 14 -5.31 8.60 -17.61
N ALA A 15 -5.18 8.24 -18.89
CA ALA A 15 -5.10 6.85 -19.31
C ALA A 15 -3.85 6.13 -18.77
N PHE A 16 -2.69 6.77 -18.79
CA PHE A 16 -1.43 6.19 -18.26
C PHE A 16 -1.46 5.93 -16.75
N ALA A 17 -2.10 6.81 -15.99
CA ALA A 17 -2.20 6.65 -14.54
C ALA A 17 -3.18 5.55 -14.13
N GLN A 18 -4.27 5.37 -14.88
CA GLN A 18 -5.20 4.25 -14.68
C GLN A 18 -4.52 2.90 -14.94
N THR A 19 -3.75 2.78 -16.01
CA THR A 19 -3.06 1.55 -16.40
C THR A 19 -2.14 1.04 -15.30
N LYS A 20 -1.35 1.92 -14.65
CA LYS A 20 -0.42 1.51 -13.57
C LYS A 20 -1.11 0.92 -12.35
N VAL A 21 -2.25 1.47 -11.92
CA VAL A 21 -2.99 0.96 -10.77
C VAL A 21 -3.71 -0.34 -11.11
N GLU A 22 -4.22 -0.46 -12.33
CA GLU A 22 -4.82 -1.69 -12.85
C GLU A 22 -3.80 -2.82 -13.00
N ASP A 23 -2.58 -2.51 -13.46
CA ASP A 23 -1.48 -3.46 -13.58
C ASP A 23 -1.08 -4.03 -12.21
N ALA A 24 -0.99 -3.20 -11.18
CA ALA A 24 -0.66 -3.67 -9.84
C ALA A 24 -1.79 -4.49 -9.20
N ARG A 25 -3.04 -4.17 -9.50
CA ARG A 25 -4.18 -5.00 -9.11
C ARG A 25 -4.13 -6.36 -9.81
N ALA A 26 -3.89 -6.38 -11.11
CA ALA A 26 -3.75 -7.61 -11.88
C ALA A 26 -2.57 -8.45 -11.36
N LEU A 27 -1.46 -7.80 -11.00
CA LEU A 27 -0.29 -8.45 -10.42
C LEU A 27 -0.62 -9.10 -9.08
N SER A 28 -1.21 -8.36 -8.14
CA SER A 28 -1.54 -8.85 -6.80
C SER A 28 -2.55 -10.00 -6.82
N SER A 29 -3.42 -10.04 -7.84
CA SER A 29 -4.43 -11.09 -8.04
C SER A 29 -3.93 -12.23 -8.93
N SER A 30 -2.67 -12.21 -9.38
CA SER A 30 -2.14 -13.23 -10.29
C SER A 30 -2.07 -14.61 -9.59
N ARG A 31 -2.26 -15.69 -10.37
CA ARG A 31 -2.19 -17.06 -9.87
C ARG A 31 -0.83 -17.38 -9.25
N ALA A 32 0.25 -16.80 -9.76
CA ALA A 32 1.61 -16.98 -9.25
C ALA A 32 1.75 -16.39 -7.85
N VAL A 33 1.24 -15.16 -7.64
CA VAL A 33 1.23 -14.47 -6.34
C VAL A 33 0.38 -15.24 -5.33
N ALA A 34 -0.83 -15.64 -5.71
CA ALA A 34 -1.73 -16.40 -4.84
C ALA A 34 -1.12 -17.75 -4.42
N GLY A 35 -0.47 -18.46 -5.35
CA GLY A 35 0.22 -19.72 -5.06
C GLY A 35 1.39 -19.54 -4.09
N ALA A 36 2.22 -18.50 -4.29
CA ALA A 36 3.31 -18.16 -3.39
C ALA A 36 2.81 -17.75 -1.98
N ALA A 37 1.71 -16.99 -1.92
CA ALA A 37 1.09 -16.61 -0.64
C ALA A 37 0.59 -17.82 0.14
N SER A 38 -0.12 -18.74 -0.52
CA SER A 38 -0.62 -19.98 0.11
C SER A 38 0.50 -20.85 0.64
N ALA A 39 1.59 -21.02 -0.11
CA ALA A 39 2.76 -21.75 0.34
C ALA A 39 3.43 -21.07 1.54
N SER A 40 3.48 -19.73 1.53
CA SER A 40 4.07 -18.91 2.59
C SER A 40 3.23 -18.90 3.85
N LEU A 41 1.89 -19.05 3.75
CA LEU A 41 1.02 -19.21 4.90
C LEU A 41 1.39 -20.50 5.69
N GLY A 42 1.64 -21.60 4.99
CA GLY A 42 2.13 -22.83 5.61
C GLY A 42 3.49 -22.65 6.31
N THR A 43 4.38 -21.82 5.74
CA THR A 43 5.64 -21.45 6.39
C THR A 43 5.42 -20.62 7.64
N LEU A 44 4.56 -19.59 7.58
CA LEU A 44 4.18 -18.77 8.74
C LEU A 44 3.63 -19.64 9.87
N GLN A 45 2.72 -20.57 9.55
CA GLN A 45 2.13 -21.49 10.53
C GLN A 45 3.18 -22.36 11.21
N LYS A 46 4.17 -22.87 10.46
CA LYS A 46 5.29 -23.64 11.02
C LYS A 46 6.17 -22.78 11.93
N LEU A 47 6.51 -21.55 11.52
CA LEU A 47 7.32 -20.63 12.31
C LEU A 47 6.61 -20.25 13.63
N ALA A 48 5.30 -20.09 13.58
CA ALA A 48 4.48 -19.71 14.73
C ALA A 48 4.05 -20.90 15.62
N ALA A 49 4.25 -22.13 15.18
CA ALA A 49 3.91 -23.32 15.98
C ALA A 49 4.79 -23.49 17.25
N GLY A 50 5.98 -22.84 17.28
CA GLY A 50 6.85 -22.76 18.44
C GLY A 50 6.52 -21.58 19.35
N GLU A 51 7.53 -21.03 20.00
CA GLU A 51 7.39 -19.88 20.91
C GLU A 51 7.28 -18.53 20.19
N ASN A 52 7.45 -18.51 18.84
CA ASN A 52 7.52 -17.30 18.05
C ASN A 52 6.15 -16.67 17.67
N TYR A 53 5.05 -17.30 18.04
CA TYR A 53 3.71 -16.86 17.64
C TYR A 53 3.44 -15.38 18.02
N ARG A 54 3.91 -14.96 19.20
CA ARG A 54 3.73 -13.57 19.66
C ARG A 54 4.48 -12.57 18.81
N ALA A 55 5.72 -12.88 18.45
CA ALA A 55 6.55 -12.03 17.58
C ALA A 55 5.93 -11.91 16.17
N LEU A 56 5.17 -12.90 15.74
CA LEU A 56 4.43 -12.93 14.49
C LEU A 56 3.02 -12.34 14.58
N GLY A 57 2.60 -11.86 15.77
CA GLY A 57 1.34 -11.15 15.99
C GLY A 57 0.18 -12.02 16.49
N PHE A 58 0.38 -13.32 16.75
CA PHE A 58 -0.65 -14.21 17.26
C PHE A 58 -0.69 -14.23 18.80
N GLU A 59 -1.87 -14.48 19.38
CA GLU A 59 -2.06 -14.56 20.83
C GLU A 59 -1.66 -15.93 21.38
N SER A 60 -1.79 -16.97 20.57
CA SER A 60 -1.42 -18.34 20.93
C SER A 60 -1.00 -19.17 19.72
N ALA A 61 -0.24 -20.23 19.95
CA ALA A 61 0.10 -21.21 18.92
C ALA A 61 -1.15 -21.96 18.36
N ALA A 62 -2.21 -22.06 19.16
CA ALA A 62 -3.47 -22.68 18.72
C ALA A 62 -4.22 -21.81 17.69
N GLU A 63 -4.16 -20.48 17.86
CA GLU A 63 -4.78 -19.51 16.97
C GLU A 63 -4.21 -19.59 15.54
N VAL A 64 -2.92 -19.89 15.41
CA VAL A 64 -2.21 -19.95 14.13
C VAL A 64 -2.83 -20.93 13.14
N ARG A 65 -3.47 -22.00 13.62
CA ARG A 65 -4.14 -22.99 12.77
C ARG A 65 -5.35 -22.43 12.02
N GLY A 66 -5.99 -21.43 12.60
CA GLY A 66 -7.13 -20.71 11.99
C GLY A 66 -6.72 -19.56 11.07
N ALA A 67 -5.40 -19.34 10.88
CA ALA A 67 -4.90 -18.24 10.07
C ALA A 67 -5.27 -18.39 8.59
N ALA A 68 -5.82 -17.33 8.01
CA ALA A 68 -6.20 -17.23 6.61
C ALA A 68 -5.63 -15.97 5.97
N LEU A 69 -5.40 -16.01 4.67
CA LEU A 69 -4.99 -14.85 3.88
C LEU A 69 -6.21 -13.98 3.60
N ASP A 70 -6.06 -12.68 3.83
CA ASP A 70 -7.02 -11.68 3.37
C ASP A 70 -6.62 -11.12 2.01
N GLU A 71 -7.45 -10.18 1.51
CA GLU A 71 -7.22 -9.50 0.23
C GLU A 71 -5.85 -8.81 0.19
N PRO A 72 -5.05 -9.06 -0.86
CA PRO A 72 -3.70 -8.52 -0.98
C PRO A 72 -3.68 -7.02 -1.22
N LEU A 73 -2.58 -6.40 -0.81
CA LEU A 73 -2.28 -4.99 -1.03
C LEU A 73 -0.98 -4.88 -1.86
N ALA A 74 -1.08 -4.43 -3.10
CA ALA A 74 0.10 -4.07 -3.89
C ALA A 74 0.81 -2.88 -3.25
N VAL A 75 2.14 -2.80 -3.37
CA VAL A 75 2.94 -1.73 -2.76
C VAL A 75 3.50 -0.81 -3.82
N TYR A 76 3.27 0.48 -3.63
CA TYR A 76 3.90 1.56 -4.39
C TYR A 76 4.87 2.34 -3.52
N MET A 77 5.93 2.83 -4.13
CA MET A 77 6.87 3.74 -3.50
C MET A 77 6.79 5.12 -4.13
N VAL A 78 6.97 6.15 -3.31
CA VAL A 78 7.24 7.52 -3.75
C VAL A 78 8.71 7.82 -3.46
N ARG A 79 9.46 8.17 -4.50
CA ARG A 79 10.88 8.53 -4.39
C ARG A 79 11.01 9.95 -3.85
N LEU A 80 12.03 10.18 -3.03
CA LEU A 80 12.31 11.48 -2.43
C LEU A 80 12.50 12.58 -3.47
N ASP A 81 13.27 12.29 -4.53
CA ASP A 81 13.57 13.29 -5.57
C ASP A 81 12.34 13.65 -6.39
N ASP A 82 11.51 12.65 -6.74
CA ASP A 82 10.24 12.86 -7.42
C ASP A 82 9.29 13.71 -6.54
N LEU A 83 9.28 13.44 -5.22
CA LEU A 83 8.47 14.19 -4.26
C LEU A 83 8.96 15.62 -4.08
N LYS A 84 10.28 15.86 -4.00
CA LYS A 84 10.87 17.21 -3.95
C LYS A 84 10.54 18.05 -5.18
N ALA A 85 10.40 17.43 -6.33
CA ALA A 85 10.04 18.08 -7.57
C ALA A 85 8.52 18.30 -7.75
N TYR A 86 7.71 17.73 -6.85
CA TYR A 86 6.25 17.80 -6.95
C TYR A 86 5.74 19.19 -6.56
N HIS A 87 4.77 19.69 -7.31
CA HIS A 87 4.11 20.98 -7.07
C HIS A 87 2.60 20.89 -7.30
N ALA A 88 1.86 21.83 -6.75
CA ALA A 88 0.42 21.92 -6.93
C ALA A 88 0.04 21.95 -8.42
N GLY A 89 -0.99 21.17 -8.79
CA GLY A 89 -1.43 21.02 -10.18
C GLY A 89 -0.76 19.88 -10.96
N SER A 90 0.31 19.26 -10.42
CA SER A 90 0.86 18.03 -11.00
C SER A 90 -0.06 16.83 -10.79
N ASP A 91 -0.02 15.86 -11.70
CA ASP A 91 -0.73 14.58 -11.51
C ASP A 91 -0.08 13.77 -10.36
N PRO A 92 -0.77 13.55 -9.24
CA PRO A 92 -0.21 12.81 -8.11
C PRO A 92 0.10 11.34 -8.46
N SER A 93 -0.59 10.77 -9.45
CA SER A 93 -0.35 9.38 -9.87
C SER A 93 1.02 9.20 -10.51
N SER A 94 1.63 10.27 -11.01
CA SER A 94 2.97 10.25 -11.61
C SER A 94 4.06 9.90 -10.59
N LEU A 95 3.84 10.19 -9.30
CA LEU A 95 4.76 9.86 -8.21
C LEU A 95 4.76 8.37 -7.84
N LEU A 96 3.69 7.64 -8.16
CA LEU A 96 3.55 6.24 -7.78
C LEU A 96 4.45 5.35 -8.63
N ARG A 97 5.41 4.70 -7.98
CA ARG A 97 6.28 3.69 -8.58
C ARG A 97 5.86 2.32 -8.05
N PRO A 98 5.29 1.44 -8.89
CA PRO A 98 4.97 0.09 -8.44
C PRO A 98 6.25 -0.61 -8.00
N LEU A 99 6.17 -1.30 -6.87
CA LEU A 99 7.16 -2.27 -6.46
C LEU A 99 6.63 -3.66 -6.82
N ASP A 100 7.54 -4.56 -7.19
CA ASP A 100 7.22 -5.97 -7.35
C ASP A 100 7.07 -6.61 -5.95
N LYS A 101 6.13 -6.05 -5.18
CA LYS A 101 5.88 -6.36 -3.77
C LYS A 101 4.39 -6.35 -3.48
N VAL A 102 3.94 -7.36 -2.76
CA VAL A 102 2.54 -7.51 -2.31
C VAL A 102 2.52 -7.89 -0.83
N VAL A 103 1.68 -7.22 -0.06
CA VAL A 103 1.41 -7.54 1.35
C VAL A 103 0.08 -8.27 1.44
N PHE A 104 0.09 -9.46 2.03
CA PHE A 104 -1.10 -10.21 2.40
C PHE A 104 -1.33 -10.05 3.89
N PRO A 105 -2.40 -9.39 4.32
CA PRO A 105 -2.84 -9.48 5.70
C PRO A 105 -3.20 -10.93 6.01
N VAL A 106 -2.90 -11.36 7.23
CA VAL A 106 -3.24 -12.69 7.74
C VAL A 106 -4.18 -12.51 8.92
N SER A 107 -5.39 -13.05 8.80
CA SER A 107 -6.42 -12.93 9.82
C SER A 107 -6.74 -14.27 10.48
N VAL A 108 -7.24 -14.17 11.72
CA VAL A 108 -7.89 -15.23 12.46
C VAL A 108 -9.20 -14.67 12.98
N ASP A 109 -10.31 -15.39 12.76
CA ASP A 109 -11.65 -14.95 13.15
C ASP A 109 -11.97 -13.51 12.71
N LYS A 110 -11.59 -13.15 11.46
CA LYS A 110 -11.75 -11.83 10.85
C LYS A 110 -10.94 -10.69 11.52
N ARG A 111 -9.98 -11.03 12.36
CA ARG A 111 -9.05 -10.06 12.96
C ARG A 111 -7.67 -10.24 12.35
N VAL A 112 -7.13 -9.18 11.79
CA VAL A 112 -5.76 -9.21 11.26
C VAL A 112 -4.79 -9.40 12.41
N ARG A 113 -3.96 -10.44 12.33
CA ARG A 113 -2.97 -10.85 13.33
C ARG A 113 -1.55 -10.69 12.84
N SER A 114 -1.33 -10.86 11.55
CA SER A 114 0.00 -10.90 10.96
C SER A 114 -0.02 -10.41 9.53
N SER A 115 1.10 -10.53 8.83
CA SER A 115 1.17 -10.37 7.40
C SER A 115 2.22 -11.27 6.77
N ILE A 116 2.09 -11.46 5.47
CA ILE A 116 3.10 -12.06 4.60
C ILE A 116 3.43 -11.04 3.52
N THR A 117 4.69 -10.63 3.43
CA THR A 117 5.17 -9.80 2.32
C THR A 117 5.83 -10.68 1.29
N LEU A 118 5.34 -10.64 0.06
CA LEU A 118 5.94 -11.29 -1.09
C LEU A 118 6.67 -10.27 -1.95
N GLU A 119 7.81 -10.66 -2.51
CA GLU A 119 8.54 -9.91 -3.52
C GLU A 119 8.85 -10.80 -4.72
N ASP A 120 8.81 -10.23 -5.92
CA ASP A 120 9.33 -10.90 -7.11
C ASP A 120 10.86 -10.82 -7.12
N ARG A 121 11.50 -11.97 -7.22
CA ARG A 121 12.96 -12.10 -7.36
C ARG A 121 13.27 -12.88 -8.63
N GLY A 122 13.37 -12.14 -9.74
CA GLY A 122 13.70 -12.72 -11.04
C GLY A 122 12.60 -13.64 -11.59
N GLY A 123 11.34 -13.21 -11.49
CA GLY A 123 10.17 -13.94 -11.99
C GLY A 123 9.62 -14.99 -11.01
N LYS A 124 10.14 -15.01 -9.76
CA LYS A 124 9.66 -15.92 -8.70
C LYS A 124 9.20 -15.14 -7.48
N TRP A 125 7.94 -15.26 -7.14
CA TRP A 125 7.36 -14.68 -5.94
C TRP A 125 7.79 -15.46 -4.70
N GLN A 126 8.39 -14.77 -3.73
CA GLN A 126 8.91 -15.35 -2.49
C GLN A 126 8.54 -14.49 -1.30
N ALA A 127 8.28 -15.13 -0.15
CA ALA A 127 8.10 -14.39 1.10
C ALA A 127 9.44 -13.83 1.56
N THR A 128 9.45 -12.52 1.79
CA THR A 128 10.62 -11.78 2.31
C THR A 128 10.43 -11.32 3.75
N SER A 129 9.18 -11.30 4.22
CA SER A 129 8.86 -10.89 5.59
C SER A 129 7.57 -11.54 6.07
N PHE A 130 7.52 -11.79 7.39
CA PHE A 130 6.36 -12.22 8.14
C PHE A 130 6.18 -11.30 9.35
N GLY A 131 4.94 -11.00 9.74
CA GLY A 131 4.65 -10.18 10.92
C GLY A 131 4.16 -8.79 10.58
N ALA A 132 4.73 -7.75 11.21
CA ALA A 132 4.28 -6.36 11.12
C ALA A 132 2.78 -6.16 11.47
N PRO A 133 2.26 -6.74 12.56
CA PRO A 133 0.82 -6.75 12.85
C PRO A 133 0.24 -5.34 12.96
N ALA A 134 0.92 -4.42 13.62
CA ALA A 134 0.41 -3.07 13.86
C ALA A 134 0.19 -2.27 12.58
N LEU A 135 1.14 -2.30 11.64
CA LEU A 135 0.99 -1.63 10.34
C LEU A 135 -0.12 -2.28 9.52
N THR A 136 -0.13 -3.60 9.47
CA THR A 136 -1.08 -4.36 8.66
C THR A 136 -2.51 -4.23 9.17
N GLN A 137 -2.72 -4.20 10.49
CA GLN A 137 -4.03 -3.92 11.10
C GLN A 137 -4.56 -2.54 10.67
N ARG A 138 -3.75 -1.50 10.80
CA ARG A 138 -4.14 -0.13 10.41
C ARG A 138 -4.44 -0.02 8.91
N LEU A 139 -3.66 -0.68 8.06
CA LEU A 139 -3.92 -0.74 6.62
C LEU A 139 -5.25 -1.44 6.32
N SER A 140 -5.53 -2.56 6.98
CA SER A 140 -6.79 -3.30 6.80
C SER A 140 -8.00 -2.50 7.31
N GLU A 141 -7.90 -1.86 8.48
CA GLU A 141 -8.94 -0.98 9.00
C GLU A 141 -9.22 0.22 8.08
N ALA A 142 -8.16 0.81 7.51
CA ALA A 142 -8.31 1.90 6.54
C ALA A 142 -9.00 1.41 5.25
N ARG A 143 -8.64 0.21 4.77
CA ARG A 143 -9.29 -0.43 3.63
C ARG A 143 -10.76 -0.69 3.89
N ASP A 144 -11.10 -1.25 5.03
CA ASP A 144 -12.47 -1.59 5.38
C ASP A 144 -13.34 -0.32 5.47
N ARG A 145 -12.80 0.78 6.00
CA ARG A 145 -13.45 2.09 5.99
C ARG A 145 -13.64 2.62 4.56
N ALA A 146 -12.63 2.50 3.69
CA ALA A 146 -12.71 2.95 2.30
C ALA A 146 -13.76 2.14 1.52
N VAL A 147 -13.84 0.84 1.72
CA VAL A 147 -14.86 -0.03 1.12
C VAL A 147 -16.26 0.39 1.58
N ALA A 148 -16.45 0.61 2.89
CA ALA A 148 -17.75 0.95 3.46
C ALA A 148 -18.22 2.35 3.05
N ALA A 149 -17.33 3.36 3.07
CA ALA A 149 -17.67 4.76 2.83
C ALA A 149 -17.67 5.15 1.33
N HIS A 150 -16.73 4.60 0.56
CA HIS A 150 -16.46 5.04 -0.81
C HIS A 150 -16.69 3.94 -1.87
N ARG A 151 -17.22 2.77 -1.45
CA ARG A 151 -17.49 1.62 -2.32
C ARG A 151 -16.27 1.18 -3.13
N VAL A 152 -15.08 1.27 -2.55
CA VAL A 152 -13.85 0.81 -3.18
C VAL A 152 -13.99 -0.69 -3.47
N PRO A 153 -13.78 -1.13 -4.72
CA PRO A 153 -13.93 -2.55 -5.05
C PRO A 153 -12.86 -3.41 -4.38
N PRO A 154 -13.13 -4.71 -4.16
CA PRO A 154 -12.10 -5.65 -3.71
C PRO A 154 -10.84 -5.54 -4.57
N GLY A 155 -9.65 -5.53 -3.93
CA GLY A 155 -8.37 -5.32 -4.62
C GLY A 155 -8.16 -3.91 -5.19
N GLY A 156 -9.09 -2.96 -4.94
CA GLY A 156 -8.97 -1.57 -5.41
C GLY A 156 -8.10 -0.69 -4.53
N SER A 157 -7.64 -1.20 -3.39
CA SER A 157 -6.74 -0.50 -2.47
C SER A 157 -5.30 -1.00 -2.59
N PHE A 158 -4.35 -0.14 -2.26
CA PHE A 158 -2.91 -0.43 -2.31
C PHE A 158 -2.17 0.36 -1.23
N VAL A 159 -0.94 -0.04 -0.93
CA VAL A 159 -0.05 0.68 -0.01
C VAL A 159 0.76 1.72 -0.79
N VAL A 160 0.85 2.93 -0.26
CA VAL A 160 1.80 3.95 -0.71
C VAL A 160 2.83 4.18 0.39
N HIS A 161 4.09 3.92 0.10
CA HIS A 161 5.21 4.07 1.02
C HIS A 161 6.13 5.20 0.57
N VAL A 162 6.26 6.23 1.40
CA VAL A 162 7.23 7.32 1.22
C VAL A 162 8.44 7.02 2.11
N ALA A 163 9.36 6.19 1.60
CA ALA A 163 10.42 5.58 2.40
C ALA A 163 11.30 6.59 3.12
N ALA A 164 11.69 7.68 2.46
CA ALA A 164 12.55 8.72 3.06
C ALA A 164 11.90 9.43 4.26
N LEU A 165 10.57 9.49 4.29
CA LEU A 165 9.79 10.11 5.36
C LEU A 165 9.19 9.08 6.33
N ASN A 166 9.47 7.79 6.13
CA ASN A 166 8.87 6.68 6.89
C ASN A 166 7.33 6.75 6.98
N ALA A 167 6.69 7.26 5.92
CA ALA A 167 5.26 7.48 5.89
C ALA A 167 4.54 6.41 5.06
N TYR A 168 3.42 5.91 5.59
CA TYR A 168 2.58 4.91 4.95
C TYR A 168 1.15 5.43 4.80
N PHE A 169 0.58 5.16 3.64
CA PHE A 169 -0.81 5.50 3.31
C PHE A 169 -1.50 4.30 2.69
N LEU A 170 -2.80 4.18 2.90
CA LEU A 170 -3.66 3.40 2.04
C LEU A 170 -4.09 4.27 0.87
N GLY A 171 -3.80 3.84 -0.35
CA GLY A 171 -4.23 4.49 -1.59
C GLY A 171 -5.42 3.77 -2.21
N TYR A 172 -6.35 4.53 -2.81
CA TYR A 172 -7.43 4.01 -3.64
C TYR A 172 -7.93 5.11 -4.59
N ARG A 173 -8.76 4.72 -5.56
CA ARG A 173 -9.39 5.69 -6.46
C ARG A 173 -10.86 5.91 -6.11
N GLU A 174 -11.26 7.19 -6.09
CA GLU A 174 -12.63 7.63 -6.04
C GLU A 174 -12.95 8.34 -7.35
N GLY A 175 -13.55 7.63 -8.30
CA GLY A 175 -13.64 8.09 -9.69
C GLY A 175 -12.25 8.29 -10.30
N SER A 176 -11.96 9.49 -10.80
CA SER A 176 -10.64 9.84 -11.34
C SER A 176 -9.64 10.30 -10.27
N ARG A 177 -10.08 10.61 -9.05
CA ARG A 177 -9.22 11.12 -7.98
C ARG A 177 -8.48 10.00 -7.27
N LEU A 178 -7.20 10.21 -7.07
CA LEU A 178 -6.39 9.40 -6.17
C LEU A 178 -6.57 9.91 -4.74
N MET A 179 -7.00 9.04 -3.84
CA MET A 179 -7.19 9.32 -2.41
C MET A 179 -6.13 8.60 -1.59
N LEU A 180 -5.65 9.22 -0.54
CA LEU A 180 -4.71 8.66 0.43
C LEU A 180 -5.26 8.77 1.83
N THR A 181 -5.27 7.65 2.55
CA THR A 181 -5.59 7.59 3.98
C THR A 181 -4.30 7.42 4.76
N ALA A 182 -3.98 8.36 5.64
CA ALA A 182 -2.80 8.28 6.50
C ALA A 182 -2.93 7.10 7.49
N ILE A 183 -1.85 6.35 7.69
CA ILE A 183 -1.83 5.18 8.56
C ILE A 183 -1.32 5.51 9.97
N THR A 184 -0.52 6.57 10.08
CA THR A 184 0.06 7.02 11.36
C THR A 184 -0.15 8.51 11.57
N ASP A 185 -0.21 8.91 12.84
CA ASP A 185 -0.08 10.31 13.23
C ASP A 185 1.39 10.74 13.08
N ASP A 186 1.61 11.87 12.42
CA ASP A 186 2.92 12.52 12.34
C ASP A 186 2.72 14.04 12.25
N GLY A 187 3.12 14.76 13.31
CA GLY A 187 2.94 16.22 13.39
C GLY A 187 3.83 16.99 12.41
N GLU A 188 5.01 16.47 12.05
CA GLU A 188 5.90 17.12 11.07
C GLU A 188 5.40 16.97 9.64
N LEU A 189 4.77 15.83 9.35
CA LEU A 189 4.13 15.54 8.07
C LEU A 189 2.69 16.06 8.02
N LYS A 190 2.17 16.60 9.13
CA LYS A 190 0.79 17.06 9.31
C LYS A 190 -0.23 15.96 8.97
N THR A 191 0.13 14.68 9.19
CA THR A 191 -0.76 13.55 8.96
C THR A 191 -1.47 13.13 10.25
N LYS A 192 -2.72 12.74 10.13
CA LYS A 192 -3.53 12.17 11.21
C LYS A 192 -4.02 10.79 10.79
N ALA A 193 -3.76 9.78 11.62
CA ALA A 193 -4.16 8.41 11.34
C ALA A 193 -5.67 8.33 11.04
N GLY A 194 -6.00 7.69 9.92
CA GLY A 194 -7.37 7.55 9.43
C GLY A 194 -7.92 8.76 8.67
N ALA A 195 -7.23 9.91 8.64
CA ALA A 195 -7.61 11.02 7.77
C ALA A 195 -7.39 10.63 6.30
N THR A 196 -8.39 10.94 5.47
CA THR A 196 -8.37 10.67 4.03
C THR A 196 -8.45 11.97 3.27
N GLU A 197 -7.50 12.19 2.38
CA GLU A 197 -7.39 13.42 1.59
C GLU A 197 -7.03 13.09 0.14
N PRO A 198 -7.31 14.00 -0.82
CA PRO A 198 -6.78 13.88 -2.17
C PRO A 198 -5.26 13.78 -2.17
N ALA A 199 -4.70 12.86 -2.94
CA ALA A 199 -3.25 12.67 -3.01
C ALA A 199 -2.50 13.93 -3.48
N SER A 200 -3.16 14.79 -4.27
CA SER A 200 -2.61 16.08 -4.70
C SER A 200 -2.31 17.02 -3.51
N GLU A 201 -3.13 17.00 -2.47
CA GLU A 201 -2.96 17.82 -1.26
C GLU A 201 -1.92 17.21 -0.33
N VAL A 202 -2.02 15.88 -0.11
CA VAL A 202 -1.06 15.13 0.70
C VAL A 202 0.36 15.30 0.14
N PHE A 203 0.56 15.13 -1.16
CA PHE A 203 1.90 15.22 -1.74
C PHE A 203 2.48 16.65 -1.75
N VAL A 204 1.67 17.69 -1.81
CA VAL A 204 2.15 19.07 -1.62
C VAL A 204 2.71 19.23 -0.19
N THR A 205 1.98 18.78 0.82
CA THR A 205 2.43 18.82 2.22
C THR A 205 3.70 17.99 2.45
N LEU A 206 3.74 16.79 1.89
CA LEU A 206 4.92 15.92 1.99
C LEU A 206 6.12 16.46 1.21
N ALA A 207 5.92 17.17 0.09
CA ALA A 207 6.99 17.83 -0.65
C ALA A 207 7.70 18.91 0.19
N GLU A 208 6.94 19.69 0.97
CA GLU A 208 7.52 20.64 1.93
C GLU A 208 8.40 19.94 2.97
N ALA A 209 7.96 18.80 3.50
CA ALA A 209 8.74 18.00 4.44
C ALA A 209 9.98 17.37 3.77
N ALA A 210 9.83 16.91 2.53
CA ALA A 210 10.92 16.36 1.73
C ALA A 210 12.04 17.37 1.46
N GLN A 211 11.71 18.65 1.25
CA GLN A 211 12.71 19.71 1.08
C GLN A 211 13.57 19.90 2.34
N ARG A 212 13.01 19.68 3.53
CA ARG A 212 13.72 19.79 4.81
C ARG A 212 14.46 18.52 5.22
N TYR A 213 14.26 17.42 4.49
CA TYR A 213 14.87 16.14 4.82
C TYR A 213 16.39 16.17 4.62
N ASN A 214 17.15 15.89 5.69
CA ASN A 214 18.60 15.96 5.76
C ASN A 214 19.31 14.62 5.55
N GLY A 215 18.58 13.55 5.18
CA GLY A 215 19.15 12.22 4.96
C GLY A 215 19.26 11.34 6.22
N LEU A 216 18.89 11.84 7.39
CA LEU A 216 18.88 11.03 8.61
C LEU A 216 17.58 10.21 8.71
N PRO A 217 17.64 8.96 9.21
CA PRO A 217 16.45 8.17 9.49
C PRO A 217 15.52 8.89 10.47
N ARG A 218 14.21 8.76 10.23
CA ARG A 218 13.14 9.23 11.12
C ARG A 218 12.60 8.08 11.95
#